data_15b5d99b3f5287043b668d9ff75e08f3
#
_entry.id   15b5d99b3f5287043b668d9ff75e08f3
#
_cell.length_a   1.000
_cell.length_b   1.000
_cell.length_c   1.000
_cell.angle_alpha   90.00
_cell.angle_beta   90.00
_cell.angle_gamma   90.00
#
_symmetry.space_group_name_H-M   'P 1'
#
loop_
_entity.id
_entity.type
_entity.pdbx_description
1 polymer ?
#
loop_
_entity_poly.entity_id
_entity_poly.type
_entity_poly.pdbx_seq_one_letter_code
_entity_poly.pdbx_strand_id
1 'polypeptide(L)'
;MPVTATSWLRPMRGGSQTHLIKASDGHHYVVKLSNNPQGIRTLVNEWIAQRILSYLKIPCPEIEIVDIPQSLIDATPKLGILRGQVMQAPPSGWHFGSRFPGDPAVLTVHDVLPDIQLVTCRNIHHFAAVLTFDKWLANADSRQSVFYRARLLDVLANEEKFPDPEYAMRGLVASMIDHGYCFNGVYWDFPDAPAYGLYYRAEVYRRIRGWADFEPWLERIQSFPESVLDKALHEIPRAWLEPSEQEELTNLLDRLLARRSKVPSLLEATKDRFPNHFPNWR
;
A
#
# COMPACT_ATOMS: atom_id res chain seq x y z
N MET A 1 -12.50 9.65 -12.98
CA MET A 1 -12.70 11.07 -12.57
C MET A 1 -12.56 11.14 -11.06
N PRO A 2 -11.96 12.17 -10.48
CA PRO A 2 -11.85 12.32 -9.04
C PRO A 2 -13.22 12.23 -8.34
N VAL A 3 -13.25 11.66 -7.14
CA VAL A 3 -14.43 11.67 -6.29
C VAL A 3 -14.39 12.89 -5.37
N THR A 4 -15.53 13.52 -5.11
CA THR A 4 -15.58 14.71 -4.26
C THR A 4 -15.82 14.32 -2.79
N ALA A 5 -15.02 14.86 -1.88
CA ALA A 5 -15.24 14.71 -0.44
C ALA A 5 -16.55 15.38 -0.02
N THR A 6 -17.44 14.65 0.65
CA THR A 6 -18.76 15.14 1.08
C THR A 6 -18.85 15.35 2.59
N SER A 7 -18.14 14.56 3.38
CA SER A 7 -18.10 14.74 4.84
C SER A 7 -16.84 14.14 5.45
N TRP A 8 -16.29 14.84 6.43
CA TRP A 8 -15.20 14.34 7.27
C TRP A 8 -15.76 13.56 8.47
N LEU A 9 -15.17 12.40 8.75
CA LEU A 9 -15.60 11.56 9.87
C LEU A 9 -14.67 11.71 11.08
N ARG A 10 -13.37 11.45 10.89
CA ARG A 10 -12.39 11.48 11.97
C ARG A 10 -10.95 11.47 11.42
N PRO A 11 -9.96 11.90 12.25
CA PRO A 11 -8.56 11.62 11.94
C PRO A 11 -8.27 10.12 12.10
N MET A 12 -7.25 9.65 11.38
CA MET A 12 -6.69 8.32 11.54
C MET A 12 -5.37 8.39 12.31
N ARG A 13 -4.92 7.26 12.83
CA ARG A 13 -3.61 7.16 13.47
C ARG A 13 -2.51 7.04 12.42
N GLY A 14 -1.30 7.48 12.76
CA GLY A 14 -0.10 7.31 11.93
C GLY A 14 0.62 8.62 11.62
N GLY A 15 1.87 8.52 11.16
CA GLY A 15 2.75 9.66 10.92
C GLY A 15 2.31 10.58 9.77
N SER A 16 1.59 10.06 8.79
CA SER A 16 1.03 10.84 7.68
C SER A 16 -0.22 11.64 8.04
N GLN A 17 -0.78 11.46 9.25
CA GLN A 17 -1.96 12.17 9.75
C GLN A 17 -3.14 12.14 8.76
N THR A 18 -3.50 10.95 8.31
CA THR A 18 -4.60 10.73 7.37
C THR A 18 -5.97 10.96 8.01
N HIS A 19 -6.98 11.17 7.17
CA HIS A 19 -8.36 11.40 7.59
C HIS A 19 -9.33 10.42 6.94
N LEU A 20 -10.33 9.95 7.70
CA LEU A 20 -11.44 9.19 7.15
C LEU A 20 -12.51 10.14 6.64
N ILE A 21 -12.80 10.05 5.34
CA ILE A 21 -13.69 10.96 4.62
C ILE A 21 -14.69 10.13 3.82
N LYS A 22 -15.95 10.57 3.78
CA LYS A 22 -16.97 10.04 2.86
C LYS A 22 -16.95 10.86 1.56
N ALA A 23 -17.04 10.17 0.42
CA ALA A 23 -17.03 10.81 -0.90
C ALA A 23 -18.38 10.70 -1.63
N SER A 24 -18.49 11.40 -2.75
CA SER A 24 -19.69 11.54 -3.58
C SER A 24 -20.17 10.22 -4.22
N ASP A 25 -19.29 9.24 -4.34
CA ASP A 25 -19.60 7.89 -4.82
C ASP A 25 -20.21 6.98 -3.73
N GLY A 26 -20.41 7.52 -2.53
CA GLY A 26 -20.96 6.82 -1.37
C GLY A 26 -19.94 6.01 -0.57
N HIS A 27 -18.68 5.92 -1.02
CA HIS A 27 -17.64 5.19 -0.33
C HIS A 27 -16.88 6.06 0.70
N HIS A 28 -16.14 5.37 1.56
CA HIS A 28 -15.26 5.99 2.55
C HIS A 28 -13.82 5.80 2.15
N TYR A 29 -13.01 6.83 2.35
CA TYR A 29 -11.59 6.84 2.00
C TYR A 29 -10.73 7.28 3.18
N VAL A 30 -9.62 6.58 3.39
CA VAL A 30 -8.52 7.07 4.21
C VAL A 30 -7.71 8.01 3.32
N VAL A 31 -7.81 9.30 3.59
CA VAL A 31 -7.21 10.35 2.74
C VAL A 31 -5.90 10.83 3.32
N LYS A 32 -4.84 10.72 2.52
CA LYS A 32 -3.52 11.31 2.78
C LYS A 32 -3.48 12.67 2.09
N LEU A 33 -3.37 13.74 2.90
CA LEU A 33 -3.40 15.12 2.42
C LEU A 33 -2.14 15.47 1.62
N SER A 34 -2.25 16.33 0.61
CA SER A 34 -1.12 16.74 -0.21
C SER A 34 -0.04 17.52 0.57
N ASN A 35 -0.43 18.20 1.66
CA ASN A 35 0.48 18.88 2.58
C ASN A 35 0.89 18.00 3.78
N ASN A 36 0.78 16.66 3.68
CA ASN A 36 1.15 15.76 4.76
C ASN A 36 2.63 15.92 5.18
N PRO A 37 2.99 15.59 6.45
CA PRO A 37 4.33 15.85 6.96
C PRO A 37 5.43 14.97 6.33
N GLN A 38 5.06 13.89 5.66
CA GLN A 38 6.01 12.98 4.98
C GLN A 38 6.36 13.44 3.56
N GLY A 39 5.74 14.51 3.05
CA GLY A 39 5.98 15.08 1.72
C GLY A 39 5.10 14.51 0.62
N ILE A 40 4.93 15.32 -0.43
CA ILE A 40 3.99 15.01 -1.53
C ILE A 40 4.43 13.79 -2.35
N ARG A 41 5.74 13.52 -2.49
CA ARG A 41 6.27 12.33 -3.18
C ARG A 41 5.71 11.02 -2.61
N THR A 42 5.32 11.00 -1.32
CA THR A 42 4.71 9.81 -0.72
C THR A 42 3.35 9.48 -1.34
N LEU A 43 2.59 10.47 -1.86
CA LEU A 43 1.34 10.24 -2.58
C LEU A 43 1.61 9.60 -3.96
N VAL A 44 2.66 10.05 -4.63
CA VAL A 44 3.13 9.47 -5.90
C VAL A 44 3.54 8.01 -5.70
N ASN A 45 4.31 7.74 -4.64
CA ASN A 45 4.75 6.40 -4.28
C ASN A 45 3.56 5.47 -4.01
N GLU A 46 2.58 5.93 -3.22
CA GLU A 46 1.33 5.18 -2.95
C GLU A 46 0.59 4.84 -4.24
N TRP A 47 0.50 5.81 -5.16
CA TRP A 47 -0.20 5.61 -6.43
C TRP A 47 0.45 4.53 -7.28
N ILE A 48 1.75 4.65 -7.52
CA ILE A 48 2.52 3.69 -8.34
C ILE A 48 2.53 2.31 -7.68
N ALA A 49 2.82 2.26 -6.38
CA ALA A 49 2.87 1.03 -5.61
C ALA A 49 1.55 0.25 -5.68
N GLN A 50 0.41 0.93 -5.53
CA GLN A 50 -0.90 0.28 -5.59
C GLN A 50 -1.19 -0.28 -7.00
N ARG A 51 -0.81 0.43 -8.08
CA ARG A 51 -0.98 -0.09 -9.45
C ARG A 51 -0.16 -1.37 -9.67
N ILE A 52 1.06 -1.40 -9.13
CA ILE A 52 1.91 -2.60 -9.17
C ILE A 52 1.30 -3.74 -8.34
N LEU A 53 0.84 -3.47 -7.11
CA LEU A 53 0.20 -4.47 -6.25
C LEU A 53 -1.04 -5.08 -6.91
N SER A 54 -1.88 -4.24 -7.54
CA SER A 54 -3.04 -4.70 -8.30
C SER A 54 -2.66 -5.64 -9.45
N TYR A 55 -1.60 -5.32 -10.20
CA TYR A 55 -1.08 -6.19 -11.26
C TYR A 55 -0.57 -7.52 -10.68
N LEU A 56 0.16 -7.46 -9.58
CA LEU A 56 0.70 -8.64 -8.90
C LEU A 56 -0.37 -9.47 -8.19
N LYS A 57 -1.63 -9.01 -8.13
CA LYS A 57 -2.72 -9.65 -7.39
C LYS A 57 -2.42 -9.78 -5.89
N ILE A 58 -1.78 -8.77 -5.31
CA ILE A 58 -1.55 -8.67 -3.88
C ILE A 58 -2.67 -7.81 -3.27
N PRO A 59 -3.40 -8.30 -2.26
CA PRO A 59 -4.51 -7.57 -1.67
C PRO A 59 -4.10 -6.21 -1.11
N CYS A 60 -4.67 -5.16 -1.64
CA CYS A 60 -4.49 -3.78 -1.22
C CYS A 60 -5.81 -3.01 -1.48
N PRO A 61 -6.06 -1.89 -0.79
CA PRO A 61 -7.23 -1.07 -1.06
C PRO A 61 -7.23 -0.50 -2.48
N GLU A 62 -8.41 -0.32 -3.06
CA GLU A 62 -8.58 0.52 -4.25
C GLU A 62 -8.20 1.96 -3.91
N ILE A 63 -7.66 2.69 -4.90
CA ILE A 63 -7.27 4.09 -4.72
C ILE A 63 -8.04 5.01 -5.65
N GLU A 64 -8.27 6.22 -5.17
CA GLU A 64 -8.90 7.31 -5.92
C GLU A 64 -8.24 8.65 -5.62
N ILE A 65 -8.40 9.58 -6.54
CA ILE A 65 -8.13 10.98 -6.28
C ILE A 65 -9.35 11.55 -5.59
N VAL A 66 -9.18 12.04 -4.36
CA VAL A 66 -10.25 12.68 -3.58
C VAL A 66 -10.08 14.19 -3.68
N ASP A 67 -11.06 14.84 -4.29
CA ASP A 67 -11.16 16.29 -4.36
C ASP A 67 -11.80 16.82 -3.09
N ILE A 68 -11.07 17.59 -2.30
CA ILE A 68 -11.57 18.22 -1.07
C ILE A 68 -11.93 19.68 -1.37
N PRO A 69 -13.23 20.03 -1.40
CA PRO A 69 -13.67 21.39 -1.68
C PRO A 69 -13.38 22.34 -0.51
N GLN A 70 -13.11 23.61 -0.81
CA GLN A 70 -12.84 24.64 0.18
C GLN A 70 -13.96 24.73 1.22
N SER A 71 -15.22 24.59 0.80
CA SER A 71 -16.38 24.61 1.70
C SER A 71 -16.33 23.54 2.80
N LEU A 72 -15.81 22.34 2.49
CA LEU A 72 -15.64 21.28 3.51
C LEU A 72 -14.51 21.61 4.46
N ILE A 73 -13.43 22.21 3.97
CA ILE A 73 -12.28 22.65 4.78
C ILE A 73 -12.75 23.72 5.78
N ASP A 74 -13.45 24.73 5.30
CA ASP A 74 -13.94 25.86 6.12
C ASP A 74 -14.93 25.38 7.18
N ALA A 75 -15.77 24.40 6.85
CA ALA A 75 -16.74 23.81 7.76
C ALA A 75 -16.11 22.84 8.78
N THR A 76 -14.84 22.43 8.60
CA THR A 76 -14.23 21.35 9.39
C THR A 76 -12.83 21.73 9.92
N PRO A 77 -12.75 22.52 11.01
CA PRO A 77 -11.46 22.98 11.55
C PRO A 77 -10.50 21.85 11.99
N LYS A 78 -11.02 20.62 12.18
CA LYS A 78 -10.23 19.43 12.52
C LYS A 78 -9.66 18.70 11.29
N LEU A 79 -10.02 19.10 10.09
CA LEU A 79 -9.47 18.55 8.84
C LEU A 79 -8.17 19.29 8.54
N GLY A 80 -7.04 18.65 8.84
CA GLY A 80 -5.73 19.26 8.61
C GLY A 80 -4.58 18.48 9.24
N ILE A 81 -3.41 19.04 9.14
CA ILE A 81 -2.16 18.49 9.66
C ILE A 81 -1.78 19.24 10.95
N LEU A 82 -1.57 18.52 12.04
CA LEU A 82 -1.10 19.10 13.29
C LEU A 82 0.43 19.28 13.22
N ARG A 83 0.88 20.53 13.23
CA ARG A 83 2.30 20.91 13.33
C ARG A 83 2.56 21.58 14.67
N GLY A 84 3.15 20.83 15.60
CA GLY A 84 3.24 21.26 17.00
C GLY A 84 1.84 21.36 17.62
N GLN A 85 1.40 22.57 17.98
CA GLN A 85 0.05 22.82 18.54
C GLN A 85 -0.88 23.51 17.53
N VAL A 86 -0.44 23.72 16.30
CA VAL A 86 -1.22 24.43 15.27
C VAL A 86 -1.77 23.45 14.25
N MET A 87 -3.10 23.50 14.04
CA MET A 87 -3.74 22.78 12.96
C MET A 87 -3.58 23.58 11.67
N GLN A 88 -2.88 23.00 10.70
CA GLN A 88 -2.73 23.56 9.35
C GLN A 88 -3.76 22.92 8.43
N ALA A 89 -4.67 23.71 7.89
CA ALA A 89 -5.64 23.24 6.91
C ALA A 89 -4.94 22.73 5.64
N PRO A 90 -5.51 21.73 4.95
CA PRO A 90 -5.02 21.31 3.64
C PRO A 90 -5.35 22.39 2.59
N PRO A 91 -4.63 22.43 1.46
CA PRO A 91 -5.13 23.12 0.28
C PRO A 91 -6.42 22.43 -0.21
N SER A 92 -7.33 23.19 -0.81
CA SER A 92 -8.43 22.59 -1.57
C SER A 92 -7.91 21.88 -2.82
N GLY A 93 -8.64 20.87 -3.29
CA GLY A 93 -8.30 20.13 -4.51
C GLY A 93 -7.92 18.67 -4.23
N TRP A 94 -6.97 18.14 -4.97
CA TRP A 94 -6.73 16.71 -5.12
C TRP A 94 -5.76 16.13 -4.10
N HIS A 95 -6.24 15.08 -3.42
CA HIS A 95 -5.51 14.32 -2.41
C HIS A 95 -5.56 12.82 -2.73
N PHE A 96 -4.66 12.05 -2.13
CA PHE A 96 -4.65 10.59 -2.28
C PHE A 96 -5.70 9.97 -1.36
N GLY A 97 -6.57 9.13 -1.90
CA GLY A 97 -7.57 8.36 -1.16
C GLY A 97 -7.36 6.87 -1.31
N SER A 98 -7.28 6.16 -0.19
CA SER A 98 -7.29 4.71 -0.09
C SER A 98 -8.66 4.26 0.42
N ARG A 99 -9.38 3.45 -0.38
CA ARG A 99 -10.76 3.07 -0.07
C ARG A 99 -10.84 2.24 1.20
N PHE A 100 -11.66 2.66 2.14
CA PHE A 100 -11.95 1.89 3.34
C PHE A 100 -12.77 0.64 2.97
N PRO A 101 -12.50 -0.56 3.54
CA PRO A 101 -13.02 -1.83 3.01
C PRO A 101 -14.53 -2.06 3.22
N GLY A 102 -15.26 -1.07 3.67
CA GLY A 102 -16.71 -1.16 3.87
C GLY A 102 -17.27 0.06 4.59
N ASP A 103 -18.39 -0.12 5.30
CA ASP A 103 -18.95 0.92 6.15
C ASP A 103 -18.19 0.97 7.50
N PRO A 104 -17.53 2.08 7.85
CA PRO A 104 -16.77 2.20 9.10
C PRO A 104 -17.64 2.14 10.37
N ALA A 105 -18.98 2.28 10.25
CA ALA A 105 -19.91 2.11 11.37
C ALA A 105 -20.19 0.62 11.67
N VAL A 106 -19.96 -0.27 10.70
CA VAL A 106 -20.30 -1.70 10.79
C VAL A 106 -19.08 -2.59 10.75
N LEU A 107 -18.08 -2.26 9.90
CA LEU A 107 -16.90 -3.08 9.70
C LEU A 107 -15.78 -2.70 10.66
N THR A 108 -15.40 -3.66 11.50
CA THR A 108 -14.20 -3.50 12.32
C THR A 108 -12.95 -3.82 11.50
N VAL A 109 -12.02 -2.88 11.45
CA VAL A 109 -10.70 -3.03 10.83
C VAL A 109 -9.65 -2.97 11.94
N HIS A 110 -8.75 -3.94 11.96
CA HIS A 110 -7.70 -4.09 12.95
C HIS A 110 -6.34 -3.75 12.35
N ASP A 111 -5.56 -2.92 13.00
CA ASP A 111 -4.17 -2.61 12.61
C ASP A 111 -3.22 -3.74 13.06
N VAL A 112 -3.57 -4.44 14.15
CA VAL A 112 -2.78 -5.52 14.73
C VAL A 112 -3.68 -6.67 15.17
N LEU A 113 -3.25 -7.90 14.95
CA LEU A 113 -3.90 -9.11 15.47
C LEU A 113 -2.98 -9.84 16.45
N PRO A 114 -3.51 -10.54 17.47
CA PRO A 114 -2.77 -11.55 18.20
C PRO A 114 -2.26 -12.65 17.27
N ASP A 115 -1.11 -13.27 17.58
CA ASP A 115 -0.49 -14.31 16.73
C ASP A 115 -1.44 -15.45 16.39
N ILE A 116 -2.22 -15.89 17.39
CA ILE A 116 -3.20 -16.96 17.20
C ILE A 116 -4.26 -16.63 16.14
N GLN A 117 -4.61 -15.36 15.98
CA GLN A 117 -5.54 -14.91 14.94
C GLN A 117 -4.82 -14.62 13.63
N LEU A 118 -3.60 -14.04 13.69
CA LEU A 118 -2.80 -13.72 12.51
C LEU A 118 -2.55 -14.95 11.64
N VAL A 119 -2.20 -16.10 12.26
CA VAL A 119 -1.96 -17.35 11.52
C VAL A 119 -3.22 -17.96 10.88
N THR A 120 -4.42 -17.47 11.26
CA THR A 120 -5.69 -17.88 10.64
C THR A 120 -6.13 -17.00 9.47
N CYS A 121 -5.35 -15.96 9.14
CA CYS A 121 -5.65 -15.15 7.95
C CYS A 121 -5.68 -16.02 6.70
N ARG A 122 -6.77 -15.90 5.92
CA ARG A 122 -6.99 -16.68 4.70
C ARG A 122 -5.87 -16.50 3.67
N ASN A 123 -5.33 -15.31 3.59
CA ASN A 123 -4.31 -14.92 2.64
C ASN A 123 -2.94 -14.65 3.30
N ILE A 124 -2.61 -15.36 4.37
CA ILE A 124 -1.32 -15.18 5.06
C ILE A 124 -0.10 -15.40 4.13
N HIS A 125 -0.25 -16.24 3.09
CA HIS A 125 0.80 -16.47 2.08
C HIS A 125 1.13 -15.20 1.27
N HIS A 126 0.22 -14.20 1.19
CA HIS A 126 0.52 -12.93 0.54
C HIS A 126 1.56 -12.09 1.28
N PHE A 127 1.97 -12.46 2.50
CA PHE A 127 3.13 -11.82 3.14
C PHE A 127 4.45 -12.19 2.46
N ALA A 128 4.57 -13.39 1.85
CA ALA A 128 5.68 -13.71 0.95
C ALA A 128 5.63 -12.86 -0.32
N ALA A 129 4.44 -12.73 -0.91
CA ALA A 129 4.21 -11.90 -2.09
C ALA A 129 4.61 -10.44 -1.87
N VAL A 130 4.10 -9.83 -0.79
CA VAL A 130 4.39 -8.42 -0.51
C VAL A 130 5.85 -8.20 -0.10
N LEU A 131 6.50 -9.16 0.54
CA LEU A 131 7.93 -9.08 0.80
C LEU A 131 8.72 -9.02 -0.52
N THR A 132 8.34 -9.84 -1.51
CA THR A 132 8.94 -9.80 -2.85
C THR A 132 8.77 -8.43 -3.50
N PHE A 133 7.56 -7.87 -3.45
CA PHE A 133 7.25 -6.51 -3.90
C PHE A 133 8.06 -5.45 -3.14
N ASP A 134 8.12 -5.50 -1.81
CA ASP A 134 8.82 -4.52 -0.99
C ASP A 134 10.34 -4.51 -1.25
N LYS A 135 10.92 -5.68 -1.52
CA LYS A 135 12.33 -5.78 -1.94
C LYS A 135 12.56 -5.16 -3.30
N TRP A 136 11.62 -5.37 -4.22
CA TRP A 136 11.71 -4.77 -5.55
C TRP A 136 11.61 -3.24 -5.48
N LEU A 137 10.64 -2.70 -4.73
CA LEU A 137 10.41 -1.26 -4.62
C LEU A 137 11.27 -0.55 -3.55
N ALA A 138 12.16 -1.27 -2.85
CA ALA A 138 12.93 -0.72 -1.73
C ALA A 138 12.03 0.06 -0.74
N ASN A 139 10.98 -0.60 -0.21
CA ASN A 139 10.09 0.01 0.77
C ASN A 139 10.84 0.21 2.10
N ALA A 140 11.20 1.45 2.40
CA ALA A 140 12.06 1.81 3.54
C ALA A 140 11.39 1.62 4.91
N ASP A 141 10.06 1.46 4.95
CA ASP A 141 9.33 1.18 6.20
C ASP A 141 9.12 -0.32 6.39
N SER A 142 8.78 -0.71 7.62
CA SER A 142 8.24 -2.04 7.89
C SER A 142 6.89 -2.20 7.20
N ARG A 143 6.63 -3.39 6.61
CA ARG A 143 5.35 -3.65 5.96
C ARG A 143 4.19 -3.43 6.93
N GLN A 144 3.21 -2.64 6.50
CA GLN A 144 1.96 -2.42 7.22
C GLN A 144 0.80 -3.12 6.52
N SER A 145 -0.13 -3.63 7.31
CA SER A 145 -1.35 -4.28 6.82
C SER A 145 -2.49 -4.02 7.79
N VAL A 146 -3.71 -4.04 7.26
CA VAL A 146 -4.93 -4.05 8.05
C VAL A 146 -5.66 -5.38 7.88
N PHE A 147 -6.44 -5.75 8.88
CA PHE A 147 -7.12 -7.03 8.94
C PHE A 147 -8.61 -6.81 9.18
N TYR A 148 -9.44 -7.49 8.41
CA TYR A 148 -10.90 -7.42 8.56
C TYR A 148 -11.56 -8.71 8.09
N ARG A 149 -12.85 -8.89 8.37
CA ARG A 149 -13.60 -10.06 7.92
C ARG A 149 -14.24 -9.81 6.56
N ALA A 150 -13.79 -10.57 5.55
CA ALA A 150 -14.31 -10.55 4.19
C ALA A 150 -14.28 -11.96 3.57
N ARG A 151 -14.88 -12.12 2.40
CA ARG A 151 -14.55 -13.25 1.53
C ARG A 151 -13.27 -12.92 0.79
N LEU A 152 -12.40 -13.90 0.60
CA LEU A 152 -11.13 -13.65 -0.10
C LEU A 152 -11.39 -13.22 -1.56
N LEU A 153 -12.43 -13.75 -2.19
CA LEU A 153 -12.88 -13.34 -3.52
C LEU A 153 -13.19 -11.83 -3.63
N ASP A 154 -13.71 -11.22 -2.57
CA ASP A 154 -14.03 -9.78 -2.57
C ASP A 154 -12.78 -8.90 -2.47
N VAL A 155 -11.68 -9.46 -1.96
CA VAL A 155 -10.41 -8.76 -1.72
C VAL A 155 -9.44 -8.94 -2.89
N LEU A 156 -9.52 -10.06 -3.58
CA LEU A 156 -8.72 -10.41 -4.76
C LEU A 156 -9.47 -10.06 -6.06
N ALA A 157 -10.10 -8.90 -6.13
CA ALA A 157 -10.88 -8.46 -7.29
C ALA A 157 -10.18 -8.82 -8.62
N ASN A 158 -10.88 -9.60 -9.48
CA ASN A 158 -10.46 -10.06 -10.82
C ASN A 158 -9.61 -11.33 -10.93
N GLU A 159 -9.55 -12.22 -9.97
CA GLU A 159 -9.07 -13.57 -10.26
C GLU A 159 -10.21 -14.42 -10.87
N GLU A 160 -10.22 -14.50 -12.19
CA GLU A 160 -11.29 -15.14 -12.97
C GLU A 160 -11.43 -16.66 -12.76
N LYS A 161 -10.56 -17.33 -12.00
CA LYS A 161 -10.57 -18.79 -11.84
C LYS A 161 -10.00 -19.27 -10.51
N PHE A 162 -10.73 -19.08 -9.43
CA PHE A 162 -10.53 -19.96 -8.28
C PHE A 162 -11.82 -20.73 -7.98
N PRO A 163 -11.92 -21.99 -8.42
CA PRO A 163 -13.05 -22.86 -8.06
C PRO A 163 -12.97 -23.37 -6.62
N ASP A 164 -12.03 -22.86 -5.80
CA ASP A 164 -11.90 -23.30 -4.42
C ASP A 164 -13.01 -22.69 -3.55
N PRO A 165 -13.93 -23.53 -3.04
CA PRO A 165 -15.00 -23.08 -2.14
C PRO A 165 -14.50 -22.29 -0.91
N GLU A 166 -13.24 -22.50 -0.50
CA GLU A 166 -12.65 -21.78 0.63
C GLU A 166 -12.56 -20.27 0.37
N TYR A 167 -12.36 -19.83 -0.87
CA TYR A 167 -12.27 -18.40 -1.22
C TYR A 167 -13.64 -17.68 -1.08
N ALA A 168 -14.73 -18.41 -1.18
CA ALA A 168 -16.08 -17.88 -0.98
C ALA A 168 -16.44 -17.73 0.51
N MET A 169 -15.72 -18.39 1.42
CA MET A 169 -16.00 -18.34 2.85
C MET A 169 -15.47 -17.05 3.48
N ARG A 170 -16.27 -16.44 4.36
CA ARG A 170 -15.85 -15.30 5.17
C ARG A 170 -14.81 -15.72 6.19
N GLY A 171 -13.74 -14.94 6.29
CA GLY A 171 -12.66 -15.13 7.25
C GLY A 171 -11.88 -13.84 7.48
N LEU A 172 -10.86 -13.90 8.31
CA LEU A 172 -9.90 -12.80 8.42
C LEU A 172 -9.07 -12.74 7.14
N VAL A 173 -8.96 -11.55 6.58
CA VAL A 173 -8.09 -11.25 5.44
C VAL A 173 -7.16 -10.11 5.78
N ALA A 174 -5.94 -10.14 5.24
CA ALA A 174 -4.97 -9.06 5.32
C ALA A 174 -5.04 -8.23 4.04
N SER A 175 -5.02 -6.91 4.15
CA SER A 175 -4.89 -5.97 3.05
C SER A 175 -3.67 -5.09 3.29
N MET A 176 -2.79 -5.00 2.31
CA MET A 176 -1.52 -4.28 2.42
C MET A 176 -1.76 -2.78 2.23
N ILE A 177 -1.25 -1.97 3.16
CA ILE A 177 -1.44 -0.52 3.19
C ILE A 177 -0.11 0.19 3.40
N ASP A 178 -0.14 1.52 3.26
CA ASP A 178 0.98 2.42 3.53
C ASP A 178 2.23 2.12 2.69
N HIS A 179 2.18 2.52 1.44
CA HIS A 179 3.24 2.33 0.45
C HIS A 179 4.05 3.60 0.19
N GLY A 180 3.83 4.66 0.98
CA GLY A 180 4.47 5.96 0.79
C GLY A 180 5.99 5.93 0.90
N TYR A 181 6.54 4.92 1.59
CA TYR A 181 7.99 4.73 1.72
C TYR A 181 8.58 3.75 0.70
N CYS A 182 7.82 3.30 -0.29
CA CYS A 182 8.41 2.71 -1.50
C CYS A 182 9.39 3.69 -2.15
N PHE A 183 10.38 3.19 -2.87
CA PHE A 183 11.46 3.99 -3.47
C PHE A 183 12.26 4.79 -2.44
N ASN A 184 12.45 4.24 -1.22
CA ASN A 184 13.07 4.93 -0.09
C ASN A 184 12.38 6.27 0.25
N GLY A 185 11.04 6.32 0.15
CA GLY A 185 10.25 7.51 0.46
C GLY A 185 10.49 8.66 -0.50
N VAL A 186 10.86 9.82 0.02
CA VAL A 186 11.06 11.05 -0.78
C VAL A 186 12.38 11.09 -1.55
N TYR A 187 13.29 10.15 -1.30
CA TYR A 187 14.64 10.16 -1.92
C TYR A 187 14.67 9.58 -3.33
N TRP A 188 13.68 8.75 -3.68
CA TRP A 188 13.56 8.10 -4.99
C TRP A 188 14.84 7.37 -5.42
N ASP A 189 15.33 6.54 -4.52
CA ASP A 189 16.48 5.67 -4.76
C ASP A 189 16.20 4.22 -4.28
N PHE A 190 17.17 3.33 -4.43
CA PHE A 190 16.98 1.91 -4.15
C PHE A 190 18.11 1.36 -3.28
N PRO A 191 18.20 1.72 -2.00
CA PRO A 191 19.15 1.06 -1.11
C PRO A 191 18.80 -0.40 -0.91
N ASP A 192 19.83 -1.26 -0.91
CA ASP A 192 19.68 -2.69 -0.72
C ASP A 192 19.71 -3.02 0.79
N ALA A 193 18.62 -2.74 1.50
CA ALA A 193 18.52 -2.95 2.95
C ALA A 193 17.70 -4.20 3.29
N PRO A 194 18.28 -5.21 3.98
CA PRO A 194 17.57 -6.43 4.35
C PRO A 194 16.33 -6.22 5.21
N ALA A 195 16.27 -5.14 6.01
CA ALA A 195 15.12 -4.84 6.87
C ALA A 195 13.92 -4.21 6.11
N TYR A 196 14.15 -3.64 4.94
CA TYR A 196 13.12 -2.93 4.18
C TYR A 196 11.94 -3.84 3.83
N GLY A 197 10.72 -3.37 4.09
CA GLY A 197 9.48 -4.07 3.80
C GLY A 197 9.21 -5.34 4.64
N LEU A 198 10.08 -5.65 5.60
CA LEU A 198 9.86 -6.82 6.46
C LEU A 198 8.71 -6.55 7.42
N TYR A 199 7.72 -7.44 7.46
CA TYR A 199 6.69 -7.39 8.49
C TYR A 199 7.27 -7.83 9.82
N TYR A 200 7.01 -7.10 10.89
CA TYR A 200 7.67 -7.29 12.19
C TYR A 200 7.33 -8.62 12.90
N ARG A 201 6.26 -9.33 12.47
CA ARG A 201 5.81 -10.59 13.06
C ARG A 201 6.28 -11.77 12.20
N ALA A 202 7.18 -12.58 12.73
CA ALA A 202 7.76 -13.74 12.05
C ALA A 202 6.72 -14.81 11.66
N GLU A 203 5.59 -14.86 12.38
CA GLU A 203 4.51 -15.81 12.17
C GLU A 203 4.00 -15.85 10.73
N VAL A 204 3.99 -14.73 10.04
CA VAL A 204 3.51 -14.62 8.65
C VAL A 204 4.42 -15.34 7.65
N TYR A 205 5.70 -15.52 8.00
CA TYR A 205 6.71 -16.15 7.15
C TYR A 205 6.97 -17.63 7.46
N ARG A 206 6.35 -18.19 8.51
CA ARG A 206 6.57 -19.60 8.92
C ARG A 206 6.19 -20.64 7.85
N ARG A 207 5.35 -20.26 6.88
CA ARG A 207 4.96 -21.16 5.79
C ARG A 207 5.99 -21.21 4.67
N ILE A 208 6.92 -20.27 4.62
CA ILE A 208 7.97 -20.23 3.59
C ILE A 208 8.97 -21.34 3.85
N ARG A 209 9.11 -22.27 2.90
CA ARG A 209 10.01 -23.43 2.93
C ARG A 209 11.09 -23.33 1.85
N GLY A 210 10.87 -22.54 0.80
CA GLY A 210 11.79 -22.39 -0.32
C GLY A 210 11.28 -21.39 -1.36
N TRP A 211 11.94 -21.34 -2.47
CA TRP A 211 11.66 -20.39 -3.56
C TRP A 211 10.25 -20.53 -4.14
N ALA A 212 9.70 -21.74 -4.18
CA ALA A 212 8.36 -21.98 -4.68
C ALA A 212 7.26 -21.22 -3.91
N ASP A 213 7.51 -20.84 -2.67
CA ASP A 213 6.55 -20.07 -1.86
C ASP A 213 6.50 -18.57 -2.22
N PHE A 214 7.43 -18.11 -3.08
CA PHE A 214 7.42 -16.76 -3.65
C PHE A 214 6.82 -16.70 -5.05
N GLU A 215 6.44 -17.85 -5.60
CA GLU A 215 5.75 -17.88 -6.89
C GLU A 215 4.21 -17.74 -6.72
N PRO A 216 3.51 -17.13 -7.68
CA PRO A 216 3.99 -16.68 -8.99
C PRO A 216 4.55 -15.24 -9.00
N TRP A 217 4.78 -14.63 -7.85
CA TRP A 217 5.12 -13.19 -7.77
C TRP A 217 6.52 -12.85 -8.28
N LEU A 218 7.50 -13.75 -8.07
CA LEU A 218 8.84 -13.57 -8.64
C LEU A 218 8.79 -13.58 -10.17
N GLU A 219 8.10 -14.55 -10.78
CA GLU A 219 7.91 -14.62 -12.21
C GLU A 219 7.20 -13.38 -12.75
N ARG A 220 6.12 -12.95 -12.09
CA ARG A 220 5.36 -11.74 -12.47
C ARG A 220 6.19 -10.47 -12.39
N ILE A 221 7.09 -10.35 -11.42
CA ILE A 221 8.01 -9.21 -11.32
C ILE A 221 9.05 -9.26 -12.43
N GLN A 222 9.62 -10.42 -12.71
CA GLN A 222 10.61 -10.56 -13.79
C GLN A 222 10.04 -10.22 -15.16
N SER A 223 8.79 -10.61 -15.41
CA SER A 223 8.06 -10.34 -16.66
C SER A 223 7.16 -9.10 -16.58
N PHE A 224 7.35 -8.24 -15.59
CA PHE A 224 6.45 -7.09 -15.35
C PHE A 224 6.44 -6.14 -16.57
N PRO A 225 5.26 -5.82 -17.13
CA PRO A 225 5.17 -4.99 -18.32
C PRO A 225 5.31 -3.50 -18.00
N GLU A 226 6.11 -2.79 -18.80
CA GLU A 226 6.30 -1.33 -18.69
C GLU A 226 4.99 -0.55 -18.77
N SER A 227 4.05 -1.03 -19.59
CA SER A 227 2.75 -0.38 -19.80
C SER A 227 1.93 -0.17 -18.52
N VAL A 228 2.16 -0.95 -17.46
CA VAL A 228 1.52 -0.72 -16.15
C VAL A 228 2.09 0.52 -15.47
N LEU A 229 3.41 0.75 -15.60
CA LEU A 229 4.06 1.94 -15.06
C LEU A 229 3.68 3.18 -15.87
N ASP A 230 3.67 3.08 -17.21
CA ASP A 230 3.25 4.16 -18.10
C ASP A 230 1.84 4.64 -17.77
N LYS A 231 0.92 3.67 -17.56
CA LYS A 231 -0.44 3.98 -17.15
C LYS A 231 -0.46 4.64 -15.77
N ALA A 232 0.28 4.12 -14.80
CA ALA A 232 0.36 4.69 -13.46
C ALA A 232 0.86 6.13 -13.49
N LEU A 233 1.92 6.41 -14.26
CA LEU A 233 2.47 7.75 -14.47
C LEU A 233 1.43 8.71 -15.06
N HIS A 234 0.72 8.26 -16.08
CA HIS A 234 -0.28 9.09 -16.77
C HIS A 234 -1.47 9.48 -15.86
N GLU A 235 -1.76 8.67 -14.87
CA GLU A 235 -2.85 8.88 -13.91
C GLU A 235 -2.46 9.80 -12.74
N ILE A 236 -1.16 10.06 -12.50
CA ILE A 236 -0.70 10.92 -11.40
C ILE A 236 -1.12 12.36 -11.64
N PRO A 237 -1.76 13.02 -10.66
CA PRO A 237 -2.10 14.42 -10.77
C PRO A 237 -0.87 15.30 -10.98
N ARG A 238 -0.91 16.18 -11.96
CA ARG A 238 0.19 17.14 -12.21
C ARG A 238 0.52 18.00 -10.99
N ALA A 239 -0.46 18.27 -10.13
CA ALA A 239 -0.28 19.04 -8.91
C ALA A 239 0.57 18.32 -7.84
N TRP A 240 0.85 17.01 -8.01
CA TRP A 240 1.69 16.26 -7.10
C TRP A 240 3.17 16.20 -7.51
N LEU A 241 3.52 16.73 -8.67
CA LEU A 241 4.85 16.72 -9.24
C LEU A 241 5.27 18.11 -9.68
N GLU A 242 6.45 18.53 -9.28
CA GLU A 242 7.10 19.68 -9.89
C GLU A 242 7.59 19.31 -11.30
N PRO A 243 7.67 20.29 -12.24
CA PRO A 243 8.13 20.00 -13.60
C PRO A 243 9.48 19.28 -13.69
N SER A 244 10.41 19.59 -12.78
CA SER A 244 11.73 18.94 -12.69
C SER A 244 11.64 17.50 -12.20
N GLU A 245 10.58 17.11 -11.49
CA GLU A 245 10.43 15.78 -10.92
C GLU A 245 9.90 14.75 -11.94
N GLN A 246 9.38 15.19 -13.08
CA GLN A 246 8.88 14.26 -14.11
C GLN A 246 10.01 13.42 -14.72
N GLU A 247 11.14 14.04 -15.02
CA GLU A 247 12.32 13.32 -15.52
C GLU A 247 12.91 12.42 -14.44
N GLU A 248 13.01 12.91 -13.20
CA GLU A 248 13.46 12.12 -12.06
C GLU A 248 12.60 10.87 -11.84
N LEU A 249 11.29 11.02 -11.97
CA LEU A 249 10.34 9.90 -11.82
C LEU A 249 10.46 8.90 -12.97
N THR A 250 10.65 9.35 -14.21
CA THR A 250 10.89 8.46 -15.34
C THR A 250 12.16 7.64 -15.13
N ASN A 251 13.25 8.30 -14.78
CA ASN A 251 14.53 7.63 -14.46
C ASN A 251 14.40 6.66 -13.27
N LEU A 252 13.56 6.98 -12.27
CA LEU A 252 13.27 6.08 -11.16
C LEU A 252 12.61 4.78 -11.65
N LEU A 253 11.64 4.88 -12.56
CA LEU A 253 10.91 3.71 -13.06
C LEU A 253 11.78 2.84 -13.98
N ASP A 254 12.65 3.42 -14.78
CA ASP A 254 13.64 2.67 -15.56
C ASP A 254 14.57 1.85 -14.64
N ARG A 255 15.03 2.47 -13.56
CA ARG A 255 15.85 1.80 -12.53
C ARG A 255 15.05 0.72 -11.80
N LEU A 256 13.76 0.92 -11.54
CA LEU A 256 12.87 -0.08 -10.96
C LEU A 256 12.78 -1.32 -11.87
N LEU A 257 12.60 -1.13 -13.18
CA LEU A 257 12.55 -2.22 -14.15
C LEU A 257 13.88 -3.00 -14.19
N ALA A 258 15.00 -2.30 -14.20
CA ALA A 258 16.33 -2.92 -14.14
C ALA A 258 16.55 -3.71 -12.82
N ARG A 259 15.92 -3.29 -11.73
CA ARG A 259 16.05 -3.93 -10.41
C ARG A 259 15.35 -5.28 -10.29
N ARG A 260 14.47 -5.66 -11.22
CA ARG A 260 13.73 -6.95 -11.19
C ARG A 260 14.62 -8.16 -10.93
N SER A 261 15.77 -8.23 -11.59
CA SER A 261 16.72 -9.33 -11.47
C SER A 261 17.40 -9.44 -10.11
N LYS A 262 17.39 -8.37 -9.30
CA LYS A 262 17.99 -8.35 -7.97
C LYS A 262 17.09 -8.95 -6.87
N VAL A 263 15.79 -9.09 -7.11
CA VAL A 263 14.83 -9.47 -6.08
C VAL A 263 15.20 -10.78 -5.37
N PRO A 264 15.62 -11.87 -6.05
CA PRO A 264 16.03 -13.08 -5.36
C PRO A 264 17.18 -12.86 -4.37
N SER A 265 18.24 -12.15 -4.78
CA SER A 265 19.39 -11.89 -3.89
C SER A 265 19.03 -11.01 -2.69
N LEU A 266 18.06 -10.09 -2.84
CA LEU A 266 17.54 -9.26 -1.74
C LEU A 266 16.72 -10.09 -0.74
N LEU A 267 15.98 -11.08 -1.20
CA LEU A 267 15.26 -12.04 -0.35
C LEU A 267 16.23 -12.92 0.43
N GLU A 268 17.28 -13.44 -0.21
CA GLU A 268 18.36 -14.20 0.45
C GLU A 268 19.05 -13.36 1.54
N ALA A 269 19.47 -12.16 1.21
CA ALA A 269 20.08 -11.25 2.19
C ALA A 269 19.14 -10.95 3.37
N THR A 270 17.82 -10.91 3.14
CA THR A 270 16.83 -10.76 4.21
C THR A 270 16.75 -12.01 5.09
N LYS A 271 16.68 -13.20 4.49
CA LYS A 271 16.72 -14.49 5.20
C LYS A 271 17.98 -14.60 6.08
N ASP A 272 19.14 -14.32 5.50
CA ASP A 272 20.43 -14.43 6.21
C ASP A 272 20.52 -13.45 7.39
N ARG A 273 19.99 -12.24 7.21
CA ARG A 273 20.00 -11.21 8.27
C ARG A 273 18.98 -11.47 9.37
N PHE A 274 17.83 -12.07 9.02
CA PHE A 274 16.70 -12.32 9.92
C PHE A 274 16.25 -13.78 9.93
N PRO A 275 17.14 -14.75 10.26
CA PRO A 275 16.83 -16.18 10.16
C PRO A 275 15.64 -16.61 11.02
N ASN A 276 15.39 -15.93 12.13
CA ASN A 276 14.24 -16.22 13.00
C ASN A 276 12.88 -15.90 12.36
N HIS A 277 12.83 -15.05 11.32
CA HIS A 277 11.62 -14.80 10.55
C HIS A 277 11.32 -15.93 9.56
N PHE A 278 12.34 -16.69 9.16
CA PHE A 278 12.24 -17.73 8.14
C PHE A 278 12.70 -19.11 8.66
N PRO A 279 12.12 -19.61 9.77
CA PRO A 279 12.65 -20.80 10.46
C PRO A 279 12.56 -22.07 9.61
N ASN A 280 11.71 -22.09 8.59
CA ASN A 280 11.46 -23.27 7.75
C ASN A 280 12.04 -23.15 6.33
N TRP A 281 12.59 -21.99 5.97
CA TRP A 281 13.18 -21.76 4.64
C TRP A 281 14.58 -22.39 4.57
N ARG A 282 14.69 -23.47 3.82
CA ARG A 282 15.92 -24.24 3.58
C ARG A 282 16.63 -23.81 2.30
#